data_9e5cf29be47300249bbe841c89133ced
#
_entry.id   9e5cf29be47300249bbe841c89133ced
#
_cell.length_a   1.000
_cell.length_b   1.000
_cell.length_c   1.000
_cell.angle_alpha   90.00
_cell.angle_beta   90.00
_cell.angle_gamma   90.00
#
_symmetry.space_group_name_H-M   'P 1'
#
loop_
_entity.id
_entity.type
_entity.pdbx_description
1 polymer ?
#
loop_
_entity_poly.entity_id
_entity_poly.type
_entity_poly.pdbx_seq_one_letter_code
_entity_poly.pdbx_strand_id
1 'polypeptide(L)'
;RAFGTVQYVAAGAVGNFAAASPQDKLIDLVHALKAPYRQGAVFVMASDTLARIRKMKTSDGAFIWTPGLTVGQPGTLLGFPVVEAEDMPAVAADSLSIAFGNFKAGYVVADRGETGILRDPYSNKPFVHFYATKRVGGALVNSEAIKLMKFAAT
;
A
#
# COMPACT_ATOMS: atom_id res chain seq x y z
N ARG A 1 -14.79 -9.54 -14.84
CA ARG A 1 -13.61 -8.91 -14.22
C ARG A 1 -12.36 -9.63 -14.68
N ALA A 2 -11.37 -8.91 -15.23
CA ALA A 2 -10.12 -9.54 -15.64
C ALA A 2 -9.34 -10.02 -14.41
N PHE A 3 -8.76 -11.21 -14.49
CA PHE A 3 -7.89 -11.76 -13.44
C PHE A 3 -6.68 -10.82 -13.25
N GLY A 4 -6.32 -10.56 -11.99
CA GLY A 4 -5.18 -9.70 -11.67
C GLY A 4 -5.47 -8.19 -11.64
N THR A 5 -6.69 -7.73 -11.97
CA THR A 5 -7.07 -6.31 -11.84
C THR A 5 -7.57 -5.98 -10.44
N VAL A 6 -6.94 -5.01 -9.79
CA VAL A 6 -7.39 -4.48 -8.49
C VAL A 6 -8.49 -3.44 -8.71
N GLN A 7 -9.52 -3.46 -7.86
CA GLN A 7 -10.53 -2.42 -7.84
C GLN A 7 -10.04 -1.20 -7.08
N TYR A 8 -10.53 -0.03 -7.50
CA TYR A 8 -10.28 1.21 -6.79
C TYR A 8 -11.59 1.86 -6.33
N VAL A 9 -11.48 2.70 -5.34
CA VAL A 9 -12.50 3.64 -4.86
C VAL A 9 -12.00 5.05 -5.16
N ALA A 10 -12.84 5.88 -5.77
CA ALA A 10 -12.48 7.26 -6.08
C ALA A 10 -12.45 8.12 -4.81
N ALA A 11 -11.43 8.97 -4.67
CA ALA A 11 -11.29 9.89 -3.54
C ALA A 11 -12.31 11.06 -3.57
N GLY A 12 -12.99 11.25 -4.71
CA GLY A 12 -14.01 12.29 -4.89
C GLY A 12 -13.46 13.66 -5.29
N ALA A 13 -12.14 13.76 -5.46
CA ALA A 13 -11.50 14.97 -6.02
C ALA A 13 -10.23 14.59 -6.79
N VAL A 14 -9.90 15.34 -7.82
CA VAL A 14 -8.71 15.13 -8.63
C VAL A 14 -7.48 15.63 -7.89
N GLY A 15 -6.53 14.76 -7.65
CA GLY A 15 -5.26 15.10 -7.00
C GLY A 15 -5.35 15.52 -5.52
N ASN A 16 -6.51 15.30 -4.88
CA ASN A 16 -6.71 15.59 -3.46
C ASN A 16 -7.82 14.71 -2.86
N PHE A 17 -8.01 14.79 -1.56
CA PHE A 17 -9.23 14.28 -0.92
C PHE A 17 -10.40 15.21 -1.18
N ALA A 18 -11.63 14.68 -1.15
CA ALA A 18 -12.83 15.46 -1.26
C ALA A 18 -12.85 16.60 -0.21
N ALA A 19 -13.26 17.80 -0.61
CA ALA A 19 -13.30 18.96 0.29
C ALA A 19 -14.33 18.81 1.42
N ALA A 20 -15.45 18.13 1.12
CA ALA A 20 -16.46 17.77 2.12
C ALA A 20 -16.23 16.35 2.62
N SER A 21 -16.12 16.18 3.94
CA SER A 21 -16.00 14.88 4.62
C SER A 21 -14.94 13.94 4.00
N PRO A 22 -13.67 14.34 3.94
CA PRO A 22 -12.62 13.51 3.32
C PRO A 22 -12.45 12.14 3.99
N GLN A 23 -12.82 12.04 5.27
CA GLN A 23 -12.79 10.80 6.05
C GLN A 23 -13.78 9.74 5.54
N ASP A 24 -14.93 10.16 4.96
CA ASP A 24 -15.95 9.23 4.49
C ASP A 24 -15.40 8.33 3.39
N LYS A 25 -14.51 8.87 2.54
CA LYS A 25 -13.85 8.11 1.48
C LYS A 25 -12.89 7.04 2.01
N LEU A 26 -12.26 7.27 3.15
CA LEU A 26 -11.46 6.24 3.83
C LEU A 26 -12.35 5.14 4.42
N ILE A 27 -13.51 5.51 4.96
CA ILE A 27 -14.51 4.56 5.45
C ILE A 27 -15.09 3.76 4.27
N ASP A 28 -15.42 4.41 3.16
CA ASP A 28 -15.88 3.74 1.94
C ASP A 28 -14.85 2.71 1.44
N LEU A 29 -13.55 3.05 1.48
CA LEU A 29 -12.47 2.13 1.11
C LEU A 29 -12.46 0.88 2.00
N VAL A 30 -12.60 1.06 3.32
CA VAL A 30 -12.66 -0.06 4.27
C VAL A 30 -13.88 -0.93 4.01
N HIS A 31 -15.04 -0.32 3.73
CA HIS A 31 -16.28 -1.08 3.48
C HIS A 31 -16.34 -1.68 2.07
N ALA A 32 -15.60 -1.16 1.10
CA ALA A 32 -15.44 -1.79 -0.21
C ALA A 32 -14.71 -3.14 -0.13
N LEU A 33 -13.94 -3.38 0.93
CA LEU A 33 -13.32 -4.67 1.18
C LEU A 33 -14.33 -5.62 1.87
N LYS A 34 -14.47 -6.85 1.35
CA LYS A 34 -15.35 -7.86 1.94
C LYS A 34 -14.89 -8.23 3.36
N ALA A 35 -15.85 -8.47 4.25
CA ALA A 35 -15.62 -8.75 5.68
C ALA A 35 -14.55 -9.83 5.98
N PRO A 36 -14.50 -10.98 5.27
CA PRO A 36 -13.48 -12.01 5.51
C PRO A 36 -12.05 -11.52 5.30
N TYR A 37 -11.83 -10.54 4.41
CA TYR A 37 -10.49 -10.00 4.11
C TYR A 37 -10.11 -8.81 4.98
N ARG A 38 -11.04 -8.25 5.77
CA ARG A 38 -10.72 -7.18 6.74
C ARG A 38 -9.89 -7.68 7.91
N GLN A 39 -10.01 -8.96 8.25
CA GLN A 39 -9.18 -9.57 9.28
C GLN A 39 -7.73 -9.66 8.77
N GLY A 40 -6.81 -8.96 9.44
CA GLY A 40 -5.42 -8.84 9.01
C GLY A 40 -5.19 -7.89 7.82
N ALA A 41 -6.17 -7.03 7.50
CA ALA A 41 -5.98 -5.98 6.53
C ALA A 41 -5.08 -4.87 7.08
N VAL A 42 -4.29 -4.25 6.20
CA VAL A 42 -3.41 -3.12 6.52
C VAL A 42 -3.57 -2.01 5.49
N PHE A 43 -3.35 -0.77 5.92
CA PHE A 43 -3.17 0.35 5.01
C PHE A 43 -1.71 0.44 4.58
N VAL A 44 -1.47 0.66 3.29
CA VAL A 44 -0.14 0.92 2.74
C VAL A 44 -0.18 2.24 1.98
N MET A 45 0.70 3.17 2.32
CA MET A 45 0.79 4.49 1.71
C MET A 45 2.15 5.13 1.97
N ALA A 46 2.51 6.14 1.17
CA ALA A 46 3.70 6.94 1.40
C ALA A 46 3.52 7.87 2.61
N SER A 47 4.62 8.30 3.24
CA SER A 47 4.60 9.15 4.43
C SER A 47 3.99 10.53 4.18
N ASP A 48 4.15 11.11 2.96
CA ASP A 48 3.46 12.35 2.58
C ASP A 48 1.93 12.19 2.58
N THR A 49 1.42 11.07 2.04
CA THR A 49 -0.02 10.75 2.05
C THR A 49 -0.53 10.60 3.48
N LEU A 50 0.23 9.93 4.32
CA LEU A 50 -0.07 9.76 5.74
C LEU A 50 -0.11 11.10 6.48
N ALA A 51 0.86 11.99 6.20
CA ALA A 51 0.89 13.33 6.78
C ALA A 51 -0.35 14.16 6.39
N ARG A 52 -0.84 14.01 5.15
CA ARG A 52 -2.09 14.66 4.69
C ARG A 52 -3.30 14.15 5.47
N ILE A 53 -3.40 12.83 5.69
CA ILE A 53 -4.49 12.23 6.48
C ILE A 53 -4.44 12.72 7.93
N ARG A 54 -3.25 12.79 8.53
CA ARG A 54 -3.06 13.32 9.90
C ARG A 54 -3.47 14.77 10.06
N LYS A 55 -3.34 15.57 9.01
CA LYS A 55 -3.74 17.00 9.01
C LYS A 55 -5.23 17.20 8.80
N MET A 56 -6.01 16.15 8.51
CA MET A 56 -7.47 16.27 8.37
C MET A 56 -8.10 16.65 9.69
N LYS A 57 -8.99 17.63 9.62
CA LYS A 57 -9.72 18.16 10.78
C LYS A 57 -11.23 18.05 10.55
N THR A 58 -11.98 17.94 11.63
CA THR A 58 -13.44 18.11 11.61
C THR A 58 -13.80 19.58 11.38
N SER A 59 -15.10 19.87 11.14
CA SER A 59 -15.64 21.24 11.06
C SER A 59 -15.29 22.08 12.28
N ASP A 60 -15.16 21.47 13.44
CA ASP A 60 -14.84 22.11 14.72
C ASP A 60 -13.33 22.29 14.95
N GLY A 61 -12.51 21.93 13.96
CA GLY A 61 -11.05 22.07 14.01
C GLY A 61 -10.31 20.97 14.77
N ALA A 62 -10.99 19.94 15.28
CA ALA A 62 -10.37 18.81 15.93
C ALA A 62 -9.73 17.87 14.90
N PHE A 63 -8.56 17.29 15.23
CA PHE A 63 -7.94 16.28 14.38
C PHE A 63 -8.77 14.99 14.38
N ILE A 64 -9.05 14.46 13.19
CA ILE A 64 -9.83 13.23 13.00
C ILE A 64 -9.04 12.02 13.48
N TRP A 65 -7.72 12.06 13.36
CA TRP A 65 -6.85 10.98 13.75
C TRP A 65 -5.79 11.46 14.73
N THR A 66 -5.82 10.89 15.93
CA THR A 66 -4.77 11.06 16.93
C THR A 66 -3.91 9.79 16.94
N PRO A 67 -2.61 9.88 16.60
CA PRO A 67 -1.71 8.74 16.75
C PRO A 67 -1.60 8.34 18.22
N GLY A 68 -1.51 7.03 18.48
CA GLY A 68 -1.27 6.54 19.85
C GLY A 68 0.01 7.16 20.43
N LEU A 69 -0.08 7.63 21.66
CA LEU A 69 1.07 8.24 22.39
C LEU A 69 2.12 7.20 22.83
N THR A 70 1.86 5.91 22.62
CA THR A 70 2.74 4.84 23.05
C THR A 70 3.85 4.62 22.03
N VAL A 71 5.09 4.83 22.45
CA VAL A 71 6.29 4.59 21.64
C VAL A 71 6.35 3.11 21.23
N GLY A 72 6.54 2.84 19.93
CA GLY A 72 6.71 1.48 19.40
C GLY A 72 5.43 0.80 18.89
N GLN A 73 4.24 1.39 19.03
CA GLN A 73 3.05 0.87 18.35
C GLN A 73 2.93 1.46 16.93
N PRO A 74 2.70 0.63 15.91
CA PRO A 74 2.40 1.13 14.59
C PRO A 74 1.13 1.99 14.63
N GLY A 75 1.13 3.11 13.92
CA GLY A 75 -0.04 3.96 13.81
C GLY A 75 -1.24 3.15 13.29
N THR A 76 -2.40 3.28 13.92
CA THR A 76 -3.64 2.66 13.45
C THR A 76 -4.56 3.70 12.86
N LEU A 77 -5.09 3.44 11.68
CA LEU A 77 -6.10 4.25 11.01
C LEU A 77 -7.40 3.45 10.93
N LEU A 78 -8.49 3.97 11.49
CA LEU A 78 -9.79 3.27 11.57
C LEU A 78 -9.69 1.87 12.19
N GLY A 79 -8.77 1.67 13.14
CA GLY A 79 -8.55 0.38 13.80
C GLY A 79 -7.64 -0.60 13.04
N PHE A 80 -7.13 -0.24 11.87
CA PHE A 80 -6.21 -1.06 11.08
C PHE A 80 -4.79 -0.49 11.13
N PRO A 81 -3.76 -1.35 11.13
CA PRO A 81 -2.37 -0.90 11.13
C PRO A 81 -2.02 -0.21 9.80
N VAL A 82 -1.13 0.78 9.89
CA VAL A 82 -0.62 1.52 8.75
C VAL A 82 0.85 1.14 8.52
N VAL A 83 1.17 0.76 7.29
CA VAL A 83 2.53 0.49 6.82
C VAL A 83 2.93 1.65 5.90
N GLU A 84 4.00 2.33 6.26
CA GLU A 84 4.58 3.39 5.44
C GLU A 84 5.48 2.75 4.37
N ALA A 85 5.20 3.03 3.10
CA ALA A 85 5.96 2.56 1.95
C ALA A 85 6.20 3.73 1.00
N GLU A 86 7.44 4.19 0.94
CA GLU A 86 7.83 5.35 0.13
C GLU A 86 7.76 5.07 -1.38
N ASP A 87 7.74 3.78 -1.77
CA ASP A 87 7.55 3.37 -3.17
C ASP A 87 6.13 3.64 -3.70
N MET A 88 5.17 3.94 -2.79
CA MET A 88 3.82 4.31 -3.19
C MET A 88 3.80 5.72 -3.79
N PRO A 89 3.03 5.94 -4.87
CA PRO A 89 2.96 7.25 -5.50
C PRO A 89 2.39 8.30 -4.54
N ALA A 90 2.95 9.51 -4.58
CA ALA A 90 2.38 10.66 -3.89
C ALA A 90 0.98 10.98 -4.40
N VAL A 91 0.20 11.73 -3.61
CA VAL A 91 -1.14 12.17 -3.99
C VAL A 91 -1.06 13.15 -5.15
N ALA A 92 -1.52 12.72 -6.32
CA ALA A 92 -1.57 13.46 -7.57
C ALA A 92 -2.85 13.10 -8.34
N ALA A 93 -3.14 13.80 -9.43
CA ALA A 93 -4.27 13.48 -10.29
C ALA A 93 -4.15 12.03 -10.81
N ASP A 94 -5.23 11.27 -10.70
CA ASP A 94 -5.33 9.85 -11.12
C ASP A 94 -4.36 8.88 -10.42
N SER A 95 -3.62 9.31 -9.38
CA SER A 95 -2.70 8.45 -8.63
C SER A 95 -3.43 7.44 -7.75
N LEU A 96 -2.81 6.26 -7.59
CA LEU A 96 -3.26 5.19 -6.70
C LEU A 96 -2.38 5.20 -5.45
N SER A 97 -2.58 6.17 -4.56
CA SER A 97 -1.65 6.48 -3.47
C SER A 97 -1.94 5.76 -2.17
N ILE A 98 -3.08 5.08 -2.06
CA ILE A 98 -3.45 4.31 -0.86
C ILE A 98 -3.88 2.91 -1.29
N ALA A 99 -3.30 1.90 -0.66
CA ALA A 99 -3.74 0.52 -0.77
C ALA A 99 -4.27 0.03 0.58
N PHE A 100 -5.40 -0.67 0.56
CA PHE A 100 -5.99 -1.27 1.75
C PHE A 100 -6.39 -2.71 1.47
N GLY A 101 -6.00 -3.63 2.31
CA GLY A 101 -6.40 -5.02 2.16
C GLY A 101 -5.53 -6.01 2.89
N ASN A 102 -5.88 -7.29 2.73
CA ASN A 102 -5.10 -8.41 3.23
C ASN A 102 -4.12 -8.88 2.14
N PHE A 103 -2.90 -8.36 2.18
CA PHE A 103 -1.86 -8.67 1.20
C PHE A 103 -1.44 -10.15 1.24
N LYS A 104 -1.52 -10.79 2.42
CA LYS A 104 -1.20 -12.22 2.56
C LYS A 104 -2.18 -13.11 1.78
N ALA A 105 -3.45 -12.70 1.69
CA ALA A 105 -4.47 -13.42 0.93
C ALA A 105 -4.54 -12.98 -0.53
N GLY A 106 -4.05 -11.76 -0.85
CA GLY A 106 -4.17 -11.15 -2.17
C GLY A 106 -2.99 -11.37 -3.09
N TYR A 107 -1.77 -11.40 -2.56
CA TYR A 107 -0.53 -11.40 -3.35
C TYR A 107 0.36 -12.59 -2.99
N VAL A 108 0.91 -13.25 -4.01
CA VAL A 108 1.84 -14.36 -3.83
C VAL A 108 3.19 -14.00 -4.44
N VAL A 109 4.23 -14.17 -3.65
CA VAL A 109 5.62 -14.10 -4.13
C VAL A 109 6.09 -15.53 -4.39
N ALA A 110 6.53 -15.80 -5.63
CA ALA A 110 7.11 -17.06 -6.04
C ALA A 110 8.62 -16.92 -6.11
N ASP A 111 9.32 -17.70 -5.31
CA ASP A 111 10.77 -17.80 -5.34
C ASP A 111 11.16 -19.13 -6.02
N ARG A 112 11.86 -19.03 -7.14
CA ARG A 112 12.24 -20.21 -7.94
C ARG A 112 13.71 -20.55 -7.72
N GLY A 113 13.94 -21.52 -6.85
CA GLY A 113 15.25 -22.09 -6.61
C GLY A 113 16.11 -21.26 -5.64
N GLU A 114 17.25 -21.85 -5.30
CA GLU A 114 18.22 -21.21 -4.41
C GLU A 114 19.02 -20.11 -5.15
N THR A 115 19.68 -19.26 -4.40
CA THR A 115 20.63 -18.31 -4.96
C THR A 115 21.84 -19.03 -5.48
N GLY A 116 22.00 -19.10 -6.80
CA GLY A 116 23.19 -19.65 -7.44
C GLY A 116 24.36 -18.67 -7.33
N ILE A 117 25.50 -19.13 -6.81
CA ILE A 117 26.73 -18.33 -6.76
C ILE A 117 27.77 -19.02 -7.65
N LEU A 118 28.20 -18.30 -8.69
CA LEU A 118 29.30 -18.72 -9.55
C LEU A 118 30.54 -17.88 -9.25
N ARG A 119 31.64 -18.57 -8.88
CA ARG A 119 32.95 -17.93 -8.72
C ARG A 119 33.71 -17.99 -10.05
N ASP A 120 34.05 -16.82 -10.59
CA ASP A 120 34.84 -16.71 -11.82
C ASP A 120 36.17 -15.99 -11.56
N PRO A 121 37.30 -16.73 -11.52
CA PRO A 121 38.63 -16.17 -11.36
C PRO A 121 39.33 -15.86 -12.70
N TYR A 122 38.68 -16.10 -13.85
CA TYR A 122 39.33 -16.08 -15.16
C TYR A 122 39.02 -14.87 -16.02
N SER A 123 37.81 -14.32 -15.90
CA SER A 123 37.31 -13.28 -16.81
C SER A 123 37.99 -11.94 -16.62
N ASN A 124 38.47 -11.58 -15.42
CA ASN A 124 39.09 -10.28 -15.17
C ASN A 124 40.21 -10.36 -14.12
N LYS A 125 41.41 -10.72 -14.55
CA LYS A 125 42.61 -10.77 -13.68
C LYS A 125 43.09 -9.37 -13.33
N PRO A 126 43.46 -9.03 -12.06
CA PRO A 126 43.67 -9.93 -10.91
C PRO A 126 42.44 -10.14 -10.01
N PHE A 127 41.25 -9.75 -10.42
CA PHE A 127 40.03 -9.80 -9.61
C PHE A 127 39.30 -11.14 -9.76
N VAL A 128 38.61 -11.57 -8.71
CA VAL A 128 37.71 -12.70 -8.72
C VAL A 128 36.27 -12.19 -8.68
N HIS A 129 35.46 -12.55 -9.67
CA HIS A 129 34.07 -12.18 -9.75
C HIS A 129 33.18 -13.27 -9.09
N PHE A 130 32.17 -12.83 -8.35
CA PHE A 130 31.12 -13.68 -7.81
C PHE A 130 29.80 -13.26 -8.45
N TYR A 131 29.24 -14.13 -9.29
CA TYR A 131 27.94 -13.89 -9.91
C TYR A 131 26.85 -14.55 -9.05
N ALA A 132 26.02 -13.73 -8.41
CA ALA A 132 24.86 -14.21 -7.67
C ALA A 132 23.61 -14.05 -8.55
N THR A 133 22.90 -15.14 -8.81
CA THR A 133 21.68 -15.14 -9.59
C THR A 133 20.53 -15.71 -8.77
N LYS A 134 19.38 -15.02 -8.81
CA LYS A 134 18.13 -15.46 -8.19
C LYS A 134 16.94 -15.16 -9.11
N ARG A 135 15.94 -16.03 -9.15
CA ARG A 135 14.71 -15.82 -9.89
C ARG A 135 13.56 -15.67 -8.92
N VAL A 136 12.98 -14.46 -8.88
CA VAL A 136 11.84 -14.13 -8.04
C VAL A 136 10.74 -13.56 -8.94
N GLY A 137 9.51 -13.93 -8.69
CA GLY A 137 8.34 -13.38 -9.34
C GLY A 137 7.23 -13.15 -8.33
N GLY A 138 6.22 -12.39 -8.70
CA GLY A 138 5.07 -12.18 -7.85
C GLY A 138 3.84 -11.86 -8.69
N ALA A 139 2.68 -12.26 -8.19
CA ALA A 139 1.42 -11.98 -8.85
C ALA A 139 0.27 -11.78 -7.86
N LEU A 140 -0.72 -10.99 -8.29
CA LEU A 140 -1.97 -10.85 -7.59
C LEU A 140 -2.84 -12.08 -7.87
N VAL A 141 -3.09 -12.88 -6.84
CA VAL A 141 -3.90 -14.10 -6.93
C VAL A 141 -5.37 -13.79 -6.63
N ASN A 142 -5.63 -12.93 -5.67
CA ASN A 142 -6.99 -12.57 -5.29
C ASN A 142 -7.18 -11.04 -5.28
N SER A 143 -7.79 -10.53 -6.34
CA SER A 143 -8.08 -9.10 -6.50
C SER A 143 -9.19 -8.57 -5.57
N GLU A 144 -9.94 -9.45 -4.91
CA GLU A 144 -10.97 -9.04 -3.94
C GLU A 144 -10.39 -8.73 -2.57
N ALA A 145 -9.19 -9.25 -2.26
CA ALA A 145 -8.53 -9.06 -0.98
C ALA A 145 -7.81 -7.71 -0.84
N ILE A 146 -7.65 -6.96 -1.93
CA ILE A 146 -6.96 -5.67 -1.95
C ILE A 146 -7.83 -4.65 -2.70
N LYS A 147 -7.90 -3.44 -2.18
CA LYS A 147 -8.56 -2.28 -2.78
C LYS A 147 -7.60 -1.10 -2.80
N LEU A 148 -7.71 -0.27 -3.82
CA LEU A 148 -6.90 0.92 -3.99
C LEU A 148 -7.79 2.16 -3.88
N MET A 149 -7.23 3.28 -3.44
CA MET A 149 -7.88 4.58 -3.56
C MET A 149 -7.24 5.35 -4.71
N LYS A 150 -8.08 5.78 -5.64
CA LYS A 150 -7.68 6.59 -6.78
C LYS A 150 -8.06 8.06 -6.53
N PHE A 151 -7.13 8.97 -6.70
CA PHE A 151 -7.37 10.41 -6.55
C PHE A 151 -7.96 11.01 -7.83
N ALA A 152 -9.20 10.58 -8.11
CA ALA A 152 -10.04 11.05 -9.21
C ALA A 152 -11.39 11.51 -8.69
N ALA A 153 -12.14 12.26 -9.51
CA ALA A 153 -13.49 12.72 -9.16
C ALA A 153 -14.52 11.57 -9.20
N THR A 154 -14.33 10.59 -10.09
CA THR A 154 -15.17 9.38 -10.25
C THR A 154 -14.30 8.20 -10.65
#